data_4869bb2ec0513dd754b65114c25b302f
#
_entry.id   4869bb2ec0513dd754b65114c25b302f
#
_cell.length_a   1.000
_cell.length_b   1.000
_cell.length_c   1.000
_cell.angle_alpha   90.00
_cell.angle_beta   90.00
_cell.angle_gamma   90.00
#
_symmetry.space_group_name_H-M   'P 1'
#
loop_
_entity.id
_entity.type
_entity.pdbx_description
1 polymer ?
#
loop_
_entity_poly.entity_id
_entity_poly.type
_entity_poly.pdbx_seq_one_letter_code
_entity_poly.pdbx_strand_id
1 'polypeptide(L)'
;DELPSVVSPRYEAYARANASIGINATVINNVNASPKILSNDYLQKVKVLADVFRPYGLKIYLSINFSSPAALGGLSTSDPLNKEVINWWKQKAKEIYSLIPDFGGFLVKANSEGQPGPCDYGRTHAEGANMFADVLRSYHGIVMWRAFVYSPTDSDRAKQAYLEFEPLDDKFRDNVIVQIKNGPIDFQPREPFSPLFGAMKKTAVMPEFQITQEYLGFSNHLAFLAPMWKEC
;
A
#
# COMPACT_ATOMS: atom_id res chain seq x y z
N ASP A 1 4.65 4.34 -16.00
CA ASP A 1 5.13 4.95 -14.77
C ASP A 1 6.65 4.81 -14.69
N GLU A 2 7.35 5.84 -15.12
CA GLU A 2 8.81 5.86 -15.07
C GLU A 2 9.28 6.90 -14.06
N LEU A 3 10.17 6.47 -13.16
CA LEU A 3 10.89 7.39 -12.30
C LEU A 3 11.89 8.18 -13.15
N PRO A 4 11.98 9.51 -12.98
CA PRO A 4 12.82 10.34 -13.80
C PRO A 4 14.30 10.05 -13.59
N SER A 5 15.08 10.20 -14.66
CA SER A 5 16.56 10.17 -14.60
C SER A 5 17.14 11.51 -14.13
N VAL A 6 16.39 12.59 -14.31
CA VAL A 6 16.77 13.95 -13.89
C VAL A 6 15.73 14.47 -12.89
N VAL A 7 16.22 14.95 -11.75
CA VAL A 7 15.37 15.49 -10.69
C VAL A 7 14.86 16.86 -11.11
N SER A 8 13.54 16.96 -11.31
CA SER A 8 12.89 18.25 -11.53
C SER A 8 12.80 19.05 -10.21
N PRO A 9 12.97 20.36 -10.23
CA PRO A 9 12.71 21.23 -9.06
C PRO A 9 11.29 21.11 -8.50
N ARG A 10 10.36 20.57 -9.27
CA ARG A 10 8.98 20.30 -8.83
C ARG A 10 8.92 19.28 -7.71
N TYR A 11 9.86 18.32 -7.61
CA TYR A 11 9.86 17.34 -6.51
C TYR A 11 10.17 18.01 -5.18
N GLU A 12 11.09 18.95 -5.17
CA GLU A 12 11.37 19.75 -3.96
C GLU A 12 10.18 20.64 -3.58
N ALA A 13 9.57 21.32 -4.56
CA ALA A 13 8.37 22.12 -4.34
C ALA A 13 7.21 21.28 -3.83
N TYR A 14 7.04 20.07 -4.35
CA TYR A 14 6.06 19.08 -3.88
C TYR A 14 6.34 18.68 -2.43
N ALA A 15 7.57 18.31 -2.10
CA ALA A 15 7.94 17.92 -0.74
C ALA A 15 7.64 19.03 0.26
N ARG A 16 8.06 20.26 -0.06
CA ARG A 16 7.81 21.45 0.78
C ARG A 16 6.32 21.72 0.97
N ALA A 17 5.52 21.66 -0.11
CA ALA A 17 4.08 21.88 -0.06
C ALA A 17 3.39 20.82 0.82
N ASN A 18 3.72 19.55 0.65
CA ASN A 18 3.14 18.47 1.46
C ASN A 18 3.53 18.58 2.94
N ALA A 19 4.79 18.85 3.23
CA ALA A 19 5.25 19.04 4.61
C ALA A 19 4.55 20.22 5.30
N SER A 20 4.27 21.30 4.56
CA SER A 20 3.63 22.51 5.11
C SER A 20 2.20 22.27 5.60
N ILE A 21 1.54 21.22 5.15
CA ILE A 21 0.19 20.83 5.58
C ILE A 21 0.17 19.56 6.44
N GLY A 22 1.34 19.13 6.92
CA GLY A 22 1.47 18.02 7.87
C GLY A 22 1.58 16.64 7.25
N ILE A 23 1.68 16.52 5.92
CA ILE A 23 1.97 15.24 5.27
C ILE A 23 3.40 14.82 5.59
N ASN A 24 3.61 13.61 6.08
CA ASN A 24 4.88 13.08 6.57
C ASN A 24 5.43 11.91 5.75
N ALA A 25 4.71 11.47 4.73
CA ALA A 25 5.14 10.34 3.89
C ALA A 25 4.49 10.38 2.51
N THR A 26 5.12 9.68 1.56
CA THR A 26 4.55 9.48 0.21
C THR A 26 4.87 8.08 -0.30
N VAL A 27 3.89 7.47 -0.96
CA VAL A 27 4.09 6.27 -1.80
C VAL A 27 4.32 6.76 -3.22
N ILE A 28 5.51 6.53 -3.76
CA ILE A 28 5.95 7.20 -5.00
C ILE A 28 5.55 6.50 -6.29
N ASN A 29 4.92 5.35 -6.22
CA ASN A 29 4.49 4.59 -7.39
C ASN A 29 3.04 4.09 -7.27
N ASN A 30 2.50 3.64 -8.38
CA ASN A 30 1.12 3.18 -8.47
C ASN A 30 0.88 1.91 -7.64
N VAL A 31 -0.32 1.77 -7.07
CA VAL A 31 -0.74 0.59 -6.29
C VAL A 31 -0.76 -0.69 -7.12
N ASN A 32 -0.95 -0.60 -8.44
CA ASN A 32 -0.76 -1.71 -9.39
C ASN A 32 0.72 -1.84 -9.75
N ALA A 33 1.52 -2.14 -8.75
CA ALA A 33 2.96 -2.09 -8.85
C ALA A 33 3.53 -3.14 -9.81
N SER A 34 4.42 -2.70 -10.69
CA SER A 34 5.29 -3.61 -11.43
C SER A 34 6.41 -4.11 -10.52
N PRO A 35 6.78 -5.42 -10.58
CA PRO A 35 7.96 -5.93 -9.89
C PRO A 35 9.24 -5.12 -10.17
N LYS A 36 9.36 -4.51 -11.34
CA LYS A 36 10.49 -3.67 -11.76
C LYS A 36 10.88 -2.60 -10.74
N ILE A 37 9.94 -2.08 -9.95
CA ILE A 37 10.23 -1.05 -8.94
C ILE A 37 11.32 -1.49 -7.95
N LEU A 38 11.48 -2.81 -7.75
CA LEU A 38 12.47 -3.42 -6.86
C LEU A 38 13.79 -3.79 -7.56
N SER A 39 13.95 -3.47 -8.85
CA SER A 39 15.24 -3.63 -9.53
C SER A 39 16.25 -2.58 -9.04
N ASN A 40 17.54 -2.91 -9.14
CA ASN A 40 18.60 -2.00 -8.70
C ASN A 40 18.50 -0.63 -9.37
N ASP A 41 18.26 -0.58 -10.67
CA ASP A 41 18.17 0.68 -11.43
C ASP A 41 17.04 1.58 -10.92
N TYR A 42 15.89 0.98 -10.59
CA TYR A 42 14.76 1.73 -10.01
C TYR A 42 15.03 2.14 -8.57
N LEU A 43 15.63 1.28 -7.75
CA LEU A 43 15.98 1.61 -6.36
C LEU A 43 16.97 2.78 -6.27
N GLN A 44 17.91 2.91 -7.22
CA GLN A 44 18.78 4.09 -7.29
C GLN A 44 17.98 5.38 -7.56
N LYS A 45 16.97 5.33 -8.44
CA LYS A 45 16.08 6.47 -8.70
C LYS A 45 15.22 6.79 -7.47
N VAL A 46 14.71 5.77 -6.78
CA VAL A 46 13.98 5.92 -5.51
C VAL A 46 14.85 6.61 -4.47
N LYS A 47 16.11 6.22 -4.35
CA LYS A 47 17.07 6.85 -3.45
C LYS A 47 17.22 8.35 -3.72
N VAL A 48 17.32 8.73 -4.98
CA VAL A 48 17.43 10.16 -5.36
C VAL A 48 16.20 10.93 -4.89
N LEU A 49 15.00 10.39 -5.04
CA LEU A 49 13.78 11.04 -4.54
C LEU A 49 13.72 11.05 -3.00
N ALA A 50 14.18 9.99 -2.34
CA ALA A 50 14.28 9.96 -0.87
C ALA A 50 15.19 11.08 -0.35
N ASP A 51 16.32 11.31 -1.00
CA ASP A 51 17.26 12.36 -0.63
C ASP A 51 16.65 13.78 -0.81
N VAL A 52 15.79 13.97 -1.83
CA VAL A 52 15.05 15.25 -2.02
C VAL A 52 13.96 15.44 -0.94
N PHE A 53 13.31 14.39 -0.50
CA PHE A 53 12.15 14.48 0.40
C PHE A 53 12.54 14.51 1.88
N ARG A 54 13.66 13.88 2.21
CA ARG A 54 14.17 13.78 3.59
C ARG A 54 14.32 15.12 4.32
N PRO A 55 14.88 16.21 3.72
CA PRO A 55 15.00 17.51 4.38
C PRO A 55 13.67 18.11 4.84
N TYR A 56 12.56 17.68 4.21
CA TYR A 56 11.20 18.12 4.53
C TYR A 56 10.48 17.16 5.50
N GLY A 57 11.17 16.13 6.00
CA GLY A 57 10.58 15.15 6.92
C GLY A 57 9.63 14.14 6.26
N LEU A 58 9.58 14.06 4.93
CA LEU A 58 8.76 13.10 4.21
C LEU A 58 9.52 11.78 4.03
N LYS A 59 8.95 10.70 4.56
CA LYS A 59 9.43 9.34 4.29
C LYS A 59 8.89 8.81 2.96
N ILE A 60 9.70 8.03 2.27
CA ILE A 60 9.28 7.31 1.06
C ILE A 60 8.81 5.89 1.41
N TYR A 61 7.69 5.53 0.81
CA TYR A 61 7.16 4.17 0.76
C TYR A 61 7.09 3.70 -0.69
N LEU A 62 7.10 2.39 -0.89
CA LEU A 62 6.88 1.79 -2.21
C LEU A 62 5.63 0.90 -2.19
N SER A 63 4.82 1.04 -3.21
CA SER A 63 3.87 -0.01 -3.55
C SER A 63 4.62 -1.16 -4.21
N ILE A 64 4.34 -2.40 -3.79
CA ILE A 64 5.05 -3.57 -4.27
C ILE A 64 4.09 -4.61 -4.83
N ASN A 65 4.57 -5.39 -5.79
CA ASN A 65 3.85 -6.54 -6.30
C ASN A 65 4.19 -7.77 -5.45
N PHE A 66 3.15 -8.46 -4.97
CA PHE A 66 3.29 -9.62 -4.08
C PHE A 66 4.10 -10.76 -4.71
N SER A 67 4.00 -10.93 -6.02
CA SER A 67 4.72 -11.99 -6.75
C SER A 67 6.14 -11.60 -7.18
N SER A 68 6.71 -10.52 -6.65
CA SER A 68 8.08 -10.11 -6.99
C SER A 68 9.15 -11.19 -6.79
N PRO A 69 9.07 -12.09 -5.79
CA PRO A 69 10.01 -13.21 -5.66
C PRO A 69 10.03 -14.14 -6.88
N ALA A 70 8.87 -14.44 -7.44
CA ALA A 70 8.79 -15.23 -8.67
C ALA A 70 9.25 -14.42 -9.90
N ALA A 71 8.80 -13.17 -10.02
CA ALA A 71 9.05 -12.35 -11.20
C ALA A 71 10.49 -11.83 -11.32
N LEU A 72 11.16 -11.51 -10.21
CA LEU A 72 12.53 -10.99 -10.17
C LEU A 72 13.52 -11.95 -9.56
N GLY A 73 13.09 -12.79 -8.63
CA GLY A 73 13.93 -13.72 -7.90
C GLY A 73 14.07 -15.08 -8.58
N GLY A 74 13.27 -15.35 -9.61
CA GLY A 74 13.26 -16.64 -10.30
C GLY A 74 12.75 -17.80 -9.44
N LEU A 75 12.04 -17.51 -8.34
CA LEU A 75 11.43 -18.54 -7.50
C LEU A 75 10.18 -19.12 -8.16
N SER A 76 9.91 -20.39 -7.91
CA SER A 76 8.72 -21.07 -8.44
C SER A 76 7.41 -20.68 -7.74
N THR A 77 7.50 -19.94 -6.63
CA THR A 77 6.37 -19.57 -5.80
C THR A 77 6.60 -18.19 -5.15
N SER A 78 5.51 -17.55 -4.71
CA SER A 78 5.54 -16.39 -3.82
C SER A 78 4.70 -16.63 -2.55
N ASP A 79 4.49 -17.91 -2.17
CA ASP A 79 3.81 -18.27 -0.91
C ASP A 79 4.52 -17.58 0.28
N PRO A 80 3.79 -16.76 1.06
CA PRO A 80 4.38 -15.98 2.16
C PRO A 80 4.94 -16.83 3.31
N LEU A 81 4.61 -18.12 3.38
CA LEU A 81 5.16 -19.05 4.36
C LEU A 81 6.35 -19.87 3.83
N ASN A 82 6.69 -19.73 2.56
CA ASN A 82 7.85 -20.39 1.98
C ASN A 82 9.15 -19.71 2.45
N LYS A 83 10.11 -20.50 2.95
CA LYS A 83 11.36 -19.99 3.51
C LYS A 83 12.21 -19.24 2.48
N GLU A 84 12.23 -19.69 1.23
CA GLU A 84 13.00 -19.04 0.15
C GLU A 84 12.40 -17.68 -0.20
N VAL A 85 11.07 -17.58 -0.23
CA VAL A 85 10.34 -16.32 -0.43
C VAL A 85 10.62 -15.34 0.70
N ILE A 86 10.55 -15.79 1.95
CA ILE A 86 10.87 -14.96 3.13
C ILE A 86 12.33 -14.48 3.06
N ASN A 87 13.26 -15.36 2.71
CA ASN A 87 14.67 -15.00 2.59
C ASN A 87 14.93 -14.00 1.45
N TRP A 88 14.24 -14.16 0.32
CA TRP A 88 14.33 -13.22 -0.78
C TRP A 88 13.87 -11.81 -0.35
N TRP A 89 12.74 -11.71 0.36
CA TRP A 89 12.25 -10.44 0.89
C TRP A 89 13.18 -9.84 1.94
N LYS A 90 13.80 -10.66 2.81
CA LYS A 90 14.82 -10.18 3.77
C LYS A 90 16.02 -9.57 3.06
N GLN A 91 16.52 -10.21 2.00
CA GLN A 91 17.63 -9.66 1.21
C GLN A 91 17.21 -8.37 0.50
N LYS A 92 16.02 -8.33 -0.08
CA LYS A 92 15.49 -7.13 -0.74
C LYS A 92 15.30 -5.97 0.25
N ALA A 93 14.76 -6.23 1.43
CA ALA A 93 14.65 -5.21 2.49
C ALA A 93 16.04 -4.69 2.89
N LYS A 94 17.01 -5.58 3.12
CA LYS A 94 18.40 -5.19 3.42
C LYS A 94 18.98 -4.28 2.33
N GLU A 95 18.78 -4.61 1.07
CA GLU A 95 19.21 -3.79 -0.07
C GLU A 95 18.58 -2.39 -0.02
N ILE A 96 17.26 -2.32 0.14
CA ILE A 96 16.52 -1.05 0.19
C ILE A 96 17.01 -0.18 1.35
N TYR A 97 17.08 -0.72 2.58
CA TYR A 97 17.51 0.05 3.75
C TYR A 97 18.99 0.41 3.74
N SER A 98 19.83 -0.34 3.01
CA SER A 98 21.21 0.06 2.78
C SER A 98 21.31 1.29 1.86
N LEU A 99 20.39 1.46 0.93
CA LEU A 99 20.32 2.62 0.04
C LEU A 99 19.57 3.80 0.67
N ILE A 100 18.50 3.51 1.40
CA ILE A 100 17.56 4.49 1.98
C ILE A 100 17.32 4.12 3.45
N PRO A 101 18.20 4.53 4.38
CA PRO A 101 18.12 4.09 5.79
C PRO A 101 16.82 4.51 6.50
N ASP A 102 16.17 5.56 6.04
CA ASP A 102 14.90 6.08 6.56
C ASP A 102 13.67 5.65 5.74
N PHE A 103 13.81 4.62 4.90
CA PHE A 103 12.71 4.07 4.12
C PHE A 103 11.52 3.69 5.01
N GLY A 104 10.30 4.13 4.63
CA GLY A 104 9.12 3.99 5.48
C GLY A 104 8.54 2.59 5.49
N GLY A 105 8.57 1.89 4.37
CA GLY A 105 8.00 0.55 4.25
C GLY A 105 7.20 0.33 2.96
N PHE A 106 6.30 -0.63 2.99
CA PHE A 106 5.57 -1.07 1.80
C PHE A 106 4.07 -0.77 1.87
N LEU A 107 3.52 -0.42 0.71
CA LEU A 107 2.08 -0.48 0.42
C LEU A 107 1.82 -1.73 -0.42
N VAL A 108 0.82 -2.52 -0.04
CA VAL A 108 0.48 -3.76 -0.75
C VAL A 108 -1.00 -3.76 -1.13
N LYS A 109 -1.25 -3.89 -2.43
CA LYS A 109 -2.55 -4.26 -3.00
C LYS A 109 -2.46 -5.74 -3.40
N ALA A 110 -3.22 -6.60 -2.74
CA ALA A 110 -3.14 -8.05 -2.93
C ALA A 110 -4.51 -8.62 -3.27
N ASN A 111 -4.52 -9.65 -4.14
CA ASN A 111 -5.72 -10.37 -4.58
C ASN A 111 -6.84 -9.45 -5.12
N SER A 112 -6.45 -8.45 -5.90
CA SER A 112 -7.39 -7.47 -6.45
C SER A 112 -6.91 -6.97 -7.81
N GLU A 113 -7.82 -6.88 -8.78
CA GLU A 113 -7.59 -6.33 -10.13
C GLU A 113 -6.32 -6.89 -10.82
N GLY A 114 -6.15 -8.20 -10.79
CA GLY A 114 -5.00 -8.87 -11.39
C GLY A 114 -3.68 -8.74 -10.61
N GLN A 115 -3.69 -8.09 -9.45
CA GLN A 115 -2.54 -8.12 -8.54
C GLN A 115 -2.57 -9.41 -7.73
N PRO A 116 -1.48 -10.20 -7.75
CA PRO A 116 -1.40 -11.45 -6.98
C PRO A 116 -1.35 -11.18 -5.48
N GLY A 117 -1.69 -12.20 -4.69
CA GLY A 117 -1.69 -12.09 -3.25
C GLY A 117 -1.64 -13.43 -2.53
N PRO A 118 -1.75 -13.43 -1.20
CA PRO A 118 -1.65 -14.64 -0.39
C PRO A 118 -2.75 -15.67 -0.71
N CYS A 119 -3.94 -15.23 -1.10
CA CYS A 119 -5.05 -16.14 -1.40
C CYS A 119 -4.75 -17.09 -2.57
N ASP A 120 -3.87 -16.69 -3.52
CA ASP A 120 -3.42 -17.53 -4.62
C ASP A 120 -2.63 -18.76 -4.13
N TYR A 121 -2.17 -18.73 -2.89
CA TYR A 121 -1.42 -19.79 -2.22
C TYR A 121 -2.21 -20.43 -1.05
N GLY A 122 -3.51 -20.18 -0.96
CA GLY A 122 -4.36 -20.66 0.15
C GLY A 122 -4.00 -20.02 1.50
N ARG A 123 -3.46 -18.81 1.49
CA ARG A 123 -3.09 -18.04 2.69
C ARG A 123 -4.03 -16.86 2.90
N THR A 124 -4.14 -16.43 4.13
CA THR A 124 -4.93 -15.26 4.53
C THR A 124 -4.18 -13.94 4.22
N HIS A 125 -4.91 -12.84 4.16
CA HIS A 125 -4.33 -11.50 4.07
C HIS A 125 -3.41 -11.20 5.25
N ALA A 126 -3.73 -11.69 6.46
CA ALA A 126 -2.89 -11.51 7.64
C ALA A 126 -1.56 -12.26 7.51
N GLU A 127 -1.55 -13.49 7.00
CA GLU A 127 -0.30 -14.23 6.76
C GLU A 127 0.58 -13.52 5.74
N GLY A 128 -0.01 -13.01 4.64
CA GLY A 128 0.72 -12.22 3.65
C GLY A 128 1.31 -10.93 4.22
N ALA A 129 0.51 -10.16 4.94
CA ALA A 129 0.94 -8.90 5.55
C ALA A 129 2.02 -9.13 6.61
N ASN A 130 1.85 -10.16 7.44
CA ASN A 130 2.77 -10.48 8.53
C ASN A 130 4.15 -10.92 8.03
N MET A 131 4.23 -11.61 6.89
CA MET A 131 5.53 -11.90 6.27
C MET A 131 6.32 -10.62 6.03
N PHE A 132 5.70 -9.60 5.41
CA PHE A 132 6.36 -8.30 5.20
C PHE A 132 6.66 -7.58 6.51
N ALA A 133 5.73 -7.61 7.45
CA ALA A 133 5.88 -6.98 8.76
C ALA A 133 7.08 -7.55 9.51
N ASP A 134 7.23 -8.86 9.54
CA ASP A 134 8.36 -9.54 10.18
C ASP A 134 9.69 -9.25 9.45
N VAL A 135 9.68 -9.14 8.13
CA VAL A 135 10.86 -8.75 7.33
C VAL A 135 11.30 -7.31 7.64
N LEU A 136 10.35 -6.39 7.82
CA LEU A 136 10.64 -4.97 8.03
C LEU A 136 10.86 -4.60 9.51
N ARG A 137 10.56 -5.48 10.44
CA ARG A 137 10.56 -5.21 11.89
C ARG A 137 11.89 -4.64 12.40
N SER A 138 13.03 -5.20 11.99
CA SER A 138 14.36 -4.72 12.41
C SER A 138 14.71 -3.33 11.90
N TYR A 139 13.99 -2.82 10.93
CA TYR A 139 14.15 -1.50 10.34
C TYR A 139 13.07 -0.50 10.78
N HIS A 140 12.15 -0.92 11.66
CA HIS A 140 10.96 -0.15 12.05
C HIS A 140 10.07 0.25 10.87
N GLY A 141 10.07 -0.55 9.80
CA GLY A 141 9.25 -0.33 8.62
C GLY A 141 7.80 -0.73 8.83
N ILE A 142 6.91 -0.03 8.16
CA ILE A 142 5.46 -0.22 8.22
C ILE A 142 4.97 -0.92 6.96
N VAL A 143 3.98 -1.77 7.11
CA VAL A 143 3.23 -2.38 6.01
C VAL A 143 1.83 -1.76 5.98
N MET A 144 1.51 -1.03 4.93
CA MET A 144 0.15 -0.59 4.63
C MET A 144 -0.51 -1.65 3.75
N TRP A 145 -1.46 -2.38 4.30
CA TRP A 145 -2.15 -3.45 3.61
C TRP A 145 -3.55 -3.02 3.22
N ARG A 146 -3.83 -2.94 1.92
CA ARG A 146 -5.12 -2.46 1.43
C ARG A 146 -6.21 -3.50 1.61
N ALA A 147 -7.25 -3.16 2.36
CA ALA A 147 -8.47 -3.95 2.51
C ALA A 147 -9.42 -3.67 1.34
N PHE A 148 -9.03 -4.12 0.17
CA PHE A 148 -9.82 -3.98 -1.03
C PHE A 148 -9.74 -5.24 -1.88
N VAL A 149 -10.87 -5.88 -2.05
CA VAL A 149 -10.98 -7.14 -2.79
C VAL A 149 -11.88 -6.92 -4.00
N TYR A 150 -11.35 -7.21 -5.17
CA TYR A 150 -12.07 -7.02 -6.43
C TYR A 150 -12.52 -8.32 -7.10
N SER A 151 -12.05 -9.48 -6.63
CA SER A 151 -12.49 -10.79 -7.12
C SER A 151 -13.72 -11.21 -6.33
N PRO A 152 -14.94 -10.99 -6.84
CA PRO A 152 -16.16 -11.24 -6.07
C PRO A 152 -16.32 -12.75 -5.86
N THR A 153 -16.28 -13.17 -4.62
CA THR A 153 -16.71 -14.48 -4.17
C THR A 153 -18.14 -14.45 -3.62
N ASP A 154 -18.64 -13.25 -3.32
CA ASP A 154 -20.01 -13.00 -2.88
C ASP A 154 -20.76 -12.21 -3.97
N SER A 155 -22.07 -12.42 -4.06
CA SER A 155 -22.95 -11.66 -4.94
C SER A 155 -23.06 -10.18 -4.53
N ASP A 156 -22.80 -9.87 -3.27
CA ASP A 156 -22.79 -8.50 -2.72
C ASP A 156 -21.34 -8.01 -2.52
N ARG A 157 -20.85 -7.28 -3.50
CA ARG A 157 -19.51 -6.71 -3.50
C ARG A 157 -19.25 -5.76 -2.32
N ALA A 158 -20.27 -5.12 -1.79
CA ALA A 158 -20.10 -4.21 -0.67
C ALA A 158 -19.70 -4.94 0.63
N LYS A 159 -20.08 -6.21 0.76
CA LYS A 159 -19.76 -7.03 1.94
C LYS A 159 -18.40 -7.69 1.88
N GLN A 160 -17.84 -7.90 0.69
CA GLN A 160 -16.72 -8.80 0.52
C GLN A 160 -15.50 -8.38 1.36
N ALA A 161 -15.07 -7.12 1.28
CA ALA A 161 -13.94 -6.65 2.08
C ALA A 161 -14.19 -6.80 3.58
N TYR A 162 -15.42 -6.57 4.03
CA TYR A 162 -15.80 -6.79 5.43
C TYR A 162 -15.66 -8.26 5.83
N LEU A 163 -16.25 -9.17 5.06
CA LEU A 163 -16.25 -10.61 5.35
C LEU A 163 -14.84 -11.22 5.32
N GLU A 164 -13.92 -10.66 4.54
CA GLU A 164 -12.55 -11.14 4.45
C GLU A 164 -11.64 -10.59 5.55
N PHE A 165 -11.86 -9.34 5.98
CA PHE A 165 -10.94 -8.66 6.91
C PHE A 165 -11.41 -8.67 8.36
N GLU A 166 -12.70 -8.60 8.64
CA GLU A 166 -13.21 -8.61 10.03
C GLU A 166 -12.75 -9.86 10.81
N PRO A 167 -12.79 -11.09 10.25
CA PRO A 167 -12.31 -12.27 10.95
C PRO A 167 -10.80 -12.28 11.22
N LEU A 168 -10.06 -11.39 10.59
CA LEU A 168 -8.61 -11.24 10.74
C LEU A 168 -8.22 -10.17 11.77
N ASP A 169 -9.19 -9.50 12.41
CA ASP A 169 -8.88 -8.60 13.50
C ASP A 169 -8.05 -9.32 14.58
N ASP A 170 -7.04 -8.67 15.13
CA ASP A 170 -6.07 -9.27 16.06
C ASP A 170 -5.09 -10.31 15.44
N LYS A 171 -5.10 -10.51 14.11
CA LYS A 171 -4.18 -11.43 13.43
C LYS A 171 -2.98 -10.73 12.81
N PHE A 172 -3.06 -9.43 12.60
CA PHE A 172 -2.00 -8.64 12.02
C PHE A 172 -0.93 -8.25 13.06
N ARG A 173 0.30 -8.11 12.61
CA ARG A 173 1.40 -7.58 13.43
C ARG A 173 1.18 -6.10 13.75
N ASP A 174 1.83 -5.63 14.81
CA ASP A 174 1.76 -4.25 15.30
C ASP A 174 2.29 -3.17 14.32
N ASN A 175 3.14 -3.57 13.37
CA ASN A 175 3.63 -2.71 12.30
C ASN A 175 2.89 -2.91 10.96
N VAL A 176 1.72 -3.53 10.98
CA VAL A 176 0.77 -3.55 9.87
C VAL A 176 -0.34 -2.53 10.13
N ILE A 177 -0.67 -1.73 9.12
CA ILE A 177 -1.82 -0.85 9.13
C ILE A 177 -2.73 -1.31 7.98
N VAL A 178 -3.96 -1.69 8.31
CA VAL A 178 -4.96 -2.04 7.30
C VAL A 178 -5.54 -0.74 6.73
N GLN A 179 -5.33 -0.53 5.44
CA GLN A 179 -5.78 0.66 4.72
C GLN A 179 -7.16 0.40 4.12
N ILE A 180 -8.15 1.16 4.55
CA ILE A 180 -9.55 0.96 4.26
C ILE A 180 -10.08 2.15 3.48
N LYS A 181 -10.72 1.91 2.32
CA LYS A 181 -11.43 2.97 1.58
C LYS A 181 -12.55 3.56 2.44
N ASN A 182 -12.84 4.85 2.26
CA ASN A 182 -13.89 5.55 3.02
C ASN A 182 -15.26 4.87 2.92
N GLY A 183 -15.59 4.26 1.79
CA GLY A 183 -16.81 3.48 1.58
C GLY A 183 -16.50 2.03 1.13
N PRO A 184 -17.50 1.16 1.11
CA PRO A 184 -17.34 -0.25 0.76
C PRO A 184 -17.05 -0.49 -0.74
N ILE A 185 -17.36 0.48 -1.59
CA ILE A 185 -17.17 0.41 -3.05
C ILE A 185 -16.45 1.69 -3.52
N ASP A 186 -15.35 1.53 -4.18
CA ASP A 186 -14.57 2.50 -4.99
C ASP A 186 -14.87 3.99 -4.80
N PHE A 187 -14.80 4.51 -3.58
CA PHE A 187 -14.92 5.95 -3.28
C PHE A 187 -16.23 6.61 -3.78
N GLN A 188 -17.30 5.85 -3.86
CA GLN A 188 -18.60 6.38 -4.31
C GLN A 188 -19.13 7.42 -3.31
N PRO A 189 -19.55 8.62 -3.76
CA PRO A 189 -19.91 9.71 -2.86
C PRO A 189 -21.15 9.46 -1.98
N ARG A 190 -21.98 8.50 -2.35
CA ARG A 190 -23.22 8.15 -1.65
C ARG A 190 -23.12 6.88 -0.81
N GLU A 191 -21.96 6.25 -0.81
CA GLU A 191 -21.75 5.06 -0.01
C GLU A 191 -21.59 5.44 1.47
N PRO A 192 -22.13 4.64 2.39
CA PRO A 192 -21.85 4.81 3.81
C PRO A 192 -20.36 4.53 4.10
N PHE A 193 -19.90 4.94 5.26
CA PHE A 193 -18.55 4.58 5.70
C PHE A 193 -18.38 3.07 5.74
N SER A 194 -17.15 2.64 5.42
CA SER A 194 -16.82 1.22 5.52
C SER A 194 -17.04 0.72 6.96
N PRO A 195 -17.83 -0.34 7.15
CA PRO A 195 -18.08 -0.91 8.48
C PRO A 195 -16.80 -1.48 9.11
N LEU A 196 -15.74 -1.71 8.34
CA LEU A 196 -14.44 -2.16 8.85
C LEU A 196 -13.82 -1.19 9.85
N PHE A 197 -14.07 0.14 9.73
CA PHE A 197 -13.56 1.11 10.72
C PHE A 197 -14.07 0.84 12.13
N GLY A 198 -15.29 0.32 12.27
CA GLY A 198 -15.85 -0.06 13.57
C GLY A 198 -15.60 -1.52 13.97
N ALA A 199 -15.26 -2.39 13.03
CA ALA A 199 -15.07 -3.83 13.24
C ALA A 199 -13.64 -4.20 13.62
N MET A 200 -12.64 -3.54 13.02
CA MET A 200 -11.22 -3.76 13.30
C MET A 200 -10.82 -3.03 14.58
N LYS A 201 -11.00 -3.70 15.75
CA LYS A 201 -10.82 -3.07 17.06
C LYS A 201 -9.42 -3.22 17.63
N LYS A 202 -8.67 -4.20 17.16
CA LYS A 202 -7.35 -4.58 17.69
C LYS A 202 -6.23 -4.36 16.67
N THR A 203 -6.59 -4.24 15.39
CA THR A 203 -5.68 -3.99 14.29
C THR A 203 -5.64 -2.51 13.98
N ALA A 204 -4.46 -1.95 13.77
CA ALA A 204 -4.32 -0.57 13.32
C ALA A 204 -4.95 -0.38 11.94
N VAL A 205 -5.78 0.64 11.80
CA VAL A 205 -6.45 0.98 10.54
C VAL A 205 -6.17 2.42 10.13
N MET A 206 -6.22 2.70 8.84
CA MET A 206 -6.14 4.05 8.29
C MET A 206 -7.15 4.23 7.16
N PRO A 207 -7.80 5.39 7.04
CA PRO A 207 -8.68 5.66 5.93
C PRO A 207 -7.88 5.91 4.64
N GLU A 208 -8.43 5.44 3.53
CA GLU A 208 -7.99 5.78 2.18
C GLU A 208 -9.03 6.67 1.53
N PHE A 209 -8.67 7.93 1.28
CA PHE A 209 -9.50 8.87 0.55
C PHE A 209 -8.99 9.06 -0.87
N GLN A 210 -9.91 9.16 -1.80
CA GLN A 210 -9.58 9.63 -3.13
C GLN A 210 -9.93 11.12 -3.24
N ILE A 211 -8.91 11.96 -3.21
CA ILE A 211 -9.05 13.42 -3.32
C ILE A 211 -9.04 13.80 -4.80
N THR A 212 -10.00 13.25 -5.54
CA THR A 212 -10.23 13.49 -6.97
C THR A 212 -11.73 13.51 -7.25
N GLN A 213 -12.09 13.86 -8.47
CA GLN A 213 -13.49 13.78 -8.96
C GLN A 213 -13.71 12.55 -9.85
N GLU A 214 -12.80 11.58 -9.84
CA GLU A 214 -12.79 10.47 -10.80
C GLU A 214 -14.08 9.64 -10.78
N TYR A 215 -14.65 9.40 -9.60
CA TYR A 215 -15.85 8.57 -9.44
C TYR A 215 -17.16 9.37 -9.29
N LEU A 216 -17.14 10.66 -9.56
CA LEU A 216 -18.33 11.51 -9.55
C LEU A 216 -19.11 11.38 -10.84
N GLY A 217 -19.92 10.31 -10.99
CA GLY A 217 -20.83 10.14 -12.12
C GLY A 217 -20.15 10.28 -13.48
N PHE A 218 -18.88 9.90 -13.58
CA PHE A 218 -18.06 10.06 -14.79
C PHE A 218 -18.09 11.48 -15.34
N SER A 219 -17.86 12.45 -14.48
CA SER A 219 -17.74 13.88 -14.78
C SER A 219 -19.01 14.64 -15.17
N ASN A 220 -20.16 14.04 -15.01
CA ASN A 220 -21.44 14.72 -15.32
C ASN A 220 -22.02 15.52 -14.14
N HIS A 221 -21.40 15.48 -12.97
CA HIS A 221 -21.89 16.16 -11.78
C HIS A 221 -20.83 17.08 -11.17
N LEU A 222 -21.23 18.31 -10.87
CA LEU A 222 -20.48 19.18 -9.97
C LEU A 222 -20.83 18.79 -8.54
N ALA A 223 -19.90 18.15 -7.84
CA ALA A 223 -20.06 17.85 -6.43
C ALA A 223 -18.84 18.34 -5.65
N PHE A 224 -19.11 18.94 -4.50
CA PHE A 224 -18.08 19.36 -3.57
C PHE A 224 -17.91 18.25 -2.52
N LEU A 225 -16.78 17.55 -2.56
CA LEU A 225 -16.52 16.35 -1.78
C LEU A 225 -16.01 16.62 -0.36
N ALA A 226 -15.61 17.85 -0.04
CA ALA A 226 -15.07 18.16 1.28
C ALA A 226 -15.99 17.79 2.46
N PRO A 227 -17.33 17.91 2.38
CA PRO A 227 -18.21 17.43 3.45
C PRO A 227 -18.07 15.94 3.69
N MET A 228 -18.01 15.12 2.63
CA MET A 228 -17.81 13.67 2.74
C MET A 228 -16.49 13.33 3.41
N TRP A 229 -15.41 13.98 3.01
CA TRP A 229 -14.11 13.75 3.64
C TRP A 229 -14.04 14.18 5.10
N LYS A 230 -14.81 15.23 5.46
CA LYS A 230 -14.89 15.72 6.83
C LYS A 230 -15.67 14.77 7.75
N GLU A 231 -16.62 14.01 7.21
CA GLU A 231 -17.44 13.07 7.98
C GLU A 231 -16.68 11.78 8.34
N CYS A 232 -15.63 11.42 7.59
CA CYS A 232 -14.74 10.32 7.88
C CYS A 232 -13.71 10.70 8.94
#